data_3c73655d65e891e617dd47592d3f21cc
#
_entry.id   3c73655d65e891e617dd47592d3f21cc
#
_cell.length_a   1.000
_cell.length_b   1.000
_cell.length_c   1.000
_cell.angle_alpha   90.00
_cell.angle_beta   90.00
_cell.angle_gamma   90.00
#
_symmetry.space_group_name_H-M   'P 1'
#
loop_
_entity.id
_entity.type
_entity.pdbx_description
1 polymer ?
#
loop_
_entity_poly.entity_id
_entity_poly.type
_entity_poly.pdbx_seq_one_letter_code
_entity_poly.pdbx_strand_id
1 'polypeptide(L)'
;MRRPNARGEPKEQTLAPAPSPAARIRMGAPRRQPSSRRRVACALALLAASALALLLLLASRSAPPRYGVIIDAGSTGSRVHVIAYRAGPGRGAPPQLDWARTASLKANPGLSSFAADPRGAGLSLAPLVEFARRRVPRERWADTEVRLMATAGLRLLDAAVAESVLESCRDVLRQSGFLFQDKWATVISGAEEGIYAWVAANYALGTLGGDPHDTTGIIELGEPLPPEFSHVLKFGDVSYNLYSHSFLQLGLNVAYESLHDLLSSPGLKSIAAHLITQTKYKDPCTPRGFTSMVGTAKLPVSVLEPKVEYRPFAHAVGNFSECRSAALTLLQKGKEGCAYHDCRLGAAFVPELEGKFLATENFYHTSKFFGLHSKSFLSDLMVAGEKFCHGDWSKIKKKYSSFNEGELLLFCFSSAYIIALLHDTLKMPLEHKRIDVVNQIHGVPVDWALGAFIVQTTLNRTEYSDSSVSYLNSYDSSGLAPIFLITTVVVFTAFSILRWRRPQLKTIYDMEKGRYIITRVS
;
A
#
# COMPACT_ATOMS: atom_id res chain seq x y z
N MET A 1 -52.67 4.35 -52.25
CA MET A 1 -53.99 4.38 -52.90
C MET A 1 -54.77 5.54 -52.34
N ARG A 2 -55.09 6.43 -53.25
CA ARG A 2 -56.30 7.30 -53.37
C ARG A 2 -56.71 8.24 -52.23
N ARG A 3 -56.52 9.52 -52.52
CA ARG A 3 -57.45 10.67 -52.28
C ARG A 3 -58.86 10.34 -52.82
N PRO A 4 -59.94 11.16 -52.61
CA PRO A 4 -59.98 12.63 -52.69
C PRO A 4 -61.10 13.34 -51.81
N ASN A 5 -60.95 14.70 -51.71
CA ASN A 5 -61.89 15.76 -52.18
C ASN A 5 -63.35 15.76 -51.66
N ALA A 6 -63.98 16.90 -51.27
CA ALA A 6 -64.28 18.13 -51.99
C ALA A 6 -64.97 19.14 -51.02
N ARG A 7 -64.62 20.45 -51.10
CA ARG A 7 -65.38 21.59 -51.69
C ARG A 7 -66.74 21.94 -51.07
N GLY A 8 -66.88 23.23 -50.76
CA GLY A 8 -68.13 23.97 -50.65
C GLY A 8 -68.00 25.38 -50.10
N GLU A 9 -67.72 26.33 -50.94
CA GLU A 9 -68.03 27.77 -50.82
C GLU A 9 -69.50 28.02 -51.23
N PRO A 10 -70.02 29.30 -51.26
CA PRO A 10 -69.94 30.49 -50.42
C PRO A 10 -71.34 31.08 -50.10
N LYS A 11 -71.46 32.16 -49.33
CA LYS A 11 -72.39 33.29 -49.61
C LYS A 11 -72.16 34.49 -48.68
N GLU A 12 -72.03 35.52 -49.23
CA GLU A 12 -72.05 36.95 -49.34
C GLU A 12 -73.21 37.68 -48.63
N GLN A 13 -72.92 38.99 -48.32
CA GLN A 13 -73.80 40.12 -48.06
C GLN A 13 -73.97 40.47 -46.55
N THR A 14 -73.85 41.71 -46.03
CA THR A 14 -73.98 43.04 -46.61
C THR A 14 -73.43 44.12 -45.68
N LEU A 15 -73.02 45.23 -46.24
CA LEU A 15 -72.55 46.51 -45.71
C LEU A 15 -73.39 47.18 -44.61
N ALA A 16 -72.70 47.91 -43.71
CA ALA A 16 -72.87 49.35 -43.43
C ALA A 16 -72.16 49.77 -42.14
N PRO A 17 -71.96 51.04 -41.79
CA PRO A 17 -70.69 51.76 -42.05
C PRO A 17 -69.91 52.13 -40.78
N ALA A 18 -68.66 52.60 -40.98
CA ALA A 18 -67.68 52.97 -39.95
C ALA A 18 -68.09 54.19 -39.10
N PRO A 19 -67.55 54.32 -37.91
CA PRO A 19 -67.09 55.60 -37.34
C PRO A 19 -65.57 55.60 -37.12
N SER A 20 -65.06 56.79 -37.24
CA SER A 20 -63.68 57.30 -37.33
C SER A 20 -62.71 56.90 -36.26
N PRO A 21 -61.38 57.05 -36.49
CA PRO A 21 -60.32 56.50 -35.67
C PRO A 21 -59.99 57.35 -34.46
N ALA A 22 -60.28 56.85 -33.29
CA ALA A 22 -59.68 57.38 -32.05
C ALA A 22 -58.23 56.83 -31.94
N ALA A 23 -57.30 57.79 -31.97
CA ALA A 23 -55.88 57.52 -31.81
C ALA A 23 -55.58 56.83 -30.49
N ARG A 24 -55.24 55.53 -30.57
CA ARG A 24 -54.62 54.81 -29.45
C ARG A 24 -53.18 55.24 -29.29
N ILE A 25 -52.94 56.22 -28.40
CA ILE A 25 -51.63 56.50 -27.86
C ILE A 25 -51.14 55.24 -27.15
N ARG A 26 -50.21 54.47 -27.76
CA ARG A 26 -49.42 53.45 -27.09
C ARG A 26 -48.54 54.19 -26.09
N MET A 27 -48.92 54.25 -24.84
CA MET A 27 -48.01 54.56 -23.75
C MET A 27 -47.01 53.42 -23.64
N GLY A 28 -45.79 53.67 -24.13
CA GLY A 28 -44.65 52.80 -23.92
C GLY A 28 -44.42 52.65 -22.41
N ALA A 29 -44.45 51.40 -21.93
CA ALA A 29 -44.10 51.12 -20.56
C ALA A 29 -42.71 51.71 -20.25
N PRO A 30 -42.54 52.44 -19.17
CA PRO A 30 -41.24 53.01 -18.84
C PRO A 30 -40.25 51.85 -18.61
N ARG A 31 -39.21 51.76 -19.46
CA ARG A 31 -38.04 50.94 -19.20
C ARG A 31 -37.51 51.34 -17.83
N ARG A 32 -37.81 50.54 -16.78
CA ARG A 32 -37.24 50.73 -15.46
C ARG A 32 -35.73 50.49 -15.58
N GLN A 33 -34.95 51.55 -15.69
CA GLN A 33 -33.51 51.46 -15.45
C GLN A 33 -33.32 50.94 -14.02
N PRO A 34 -32.51 49.87 -13.85
CA PRO A 34 -32.23 49.37 -12.51
C PRO A 34 -31.57 50.51 -11.71
N SER A 35 -32.21 50.89 -10.60
CA SER A 35 -31.72 51.98 -9.75
C SER A 35 -30.25 51.71 -9.39
N SER A 36 -29.43 52.76 -9.34
CA SER A 36 -27.99 52.68 -8.99
C SER A 36 -27.75 51.84 -7.73
N ARG A 37 -28.72 51.80 -6.84
CA ARG A 37 -28.72 50.98 -5.60
C ARG A 37 -28.76 49.47 -5.85
N ARG A 38 -29.50 49.00 -6.87
CA ARG A 38 -29.48 47.58 -7.25
C ARG A 38 -28.12 47.16 -7.85
N ARG A 39 -27.51 48.06 -8.61
CA ARG A 39 -26.16 47.81 -9.16
C ARG A 39 -25.11 47.75 -8.04
N VAL A 40 -25.19 48.62 -7.03
CA VAL A 40 -24.30 48.60 -5.87
C VAL A 40 -24.51 47.35 -5.02
N ALA A 41 -25.76 46.95 -4.78
CA ALA A 41 -26.07 45.72 -4.03
C ALA A 41 -25.59 44.45 -4.75
N CYS A 42 -25.76 44.37 -6.07
CA CYS A 42 -25.21 43.28 -6.87
C CYS A 42 -23.67 43.26 -6.88
N ALA A 43 -23.03 44.44 -6.96
CA ALA A 43 -21.57 44.51 -6.90
C ALA A 43 -21.02 44.08 -5.53
N LEU A 44 -21.66 44.46 -4.44
CA LEU A 44 -21.29 44.03 -3.09
C LEU A 44 -21.52 42.53 -2.88
N ALA A 45 -22.61 41.97 -3.41
CA ALA A 45 -22.87 40.53 -3.37
C ALA A 45 -21.83 39.72 -4.19
N LEU A 46 -21.44 40.21 -5.36
CA LEU A 46 -20.39 39.61 -6.18
C LEU A 46 -19.02 39.70 -5.51
N LEU A 47 -18.68 40.81 -4.87
CA LEU A 47 -17.45 40.95 -4.09
C LEU A 47 -17.44 40.00 -2.88
N ALA A 48 -18.54 39.85 -2.17
CA ALA A 48 -18.65 38.91 -1.06
C ALA A 48 -18.54 37.46 -1.54
N ALA A 49 -19.17 37.12 -2.67
CA ALA A 49 -19.08 35.77 -3.26
C ALA A 49 -17.66 35.48 -3.78
N SER A 50 -16.99 36.44 -4.40
CA SER A 50 -15.58 36.25 -4.85
C SER A 50 -14.61 36.19 -3.68
N ALA A 51 -14.81 36.95 -2.61
CA ALA A 51 -14.03 36.86 -1.38
C ALA A 51 -14.23 35.49 -0.69
N LEU A 52 -15.47 34.99 -0.63
CA LEU A 52 -15.77 33.66 -0.11
C LEU A 52 -15.13 32.58 -0.97
N ALA A 53 -15.21 32.66 -2.28
CA ALA A 53 -14.57 31.73 -3.20
C ALA A 53 -13.05 31.74 -3.05
N LEU A 54 -12.43 32.92 -2.90
CA LEU A 54 -11.00 33.08 -2.64
C LEU A 54 -10.61 32.49 -1.28
N LEU A 55 -11.40 32.69 -0.23
CA LEU A 55 -11.19 32.12 1.09
C LEU A 55 -11.35 30.60 1.08
N LEU A 56 -12.32 30.06 0.34
CA LEU A 56 -12.47 28.63 0.13
C LEU A 56 -11.27 28.05 -0.66
N LEU A 57 -10.77 28.75 -1.66
CA LEU A 57 -9.56 28.40 -2.41
C LEU A 57 -8.30 28.49 -1.53
N LEU A 58 -8.21 29.45 -0.63
CA LEU A 58 -7.11 29.55 0.33
C LEU A 58 -7.22 28.51 1.45
N ALA A 59 -8.42 28.21 1.91
CA ALA A 59 -8.68 27.13 2.89
C ALA A 59 -8.50 25.73 2.27
N SER A 60 -8.70 25.57 0.97
CA SER A 60 -8.40 24.34 0.23
C SER A 60 -6.89 24.17 -0.06
N ARG A 61 -6.02 25.10 0.35
CA ARG A 61 -4.59 24.84 0.42
C ARG A 61 -4.39 23.70 1.41
N SER A 62 -4.27 22.49 0.87
CA SER A 62 -4.10 21.26 1.62
C SER A 62 -3.02 21.44 2.69
N ALA A 63 -3.32 21.04 3.93
CA ALA A 63 -2.37 21.07 5.03
C ALA A 63 -1.02 20.48 4.57
N PRO A 64 0.10 21.04 5.00
CA PRO A 64 1.41 20.54 4.60
C PRO A 64 1.52 19.04 4.97
N PRO A 65 2.17 18.23 4.14
CA PRO A 65 2.28 16.80 4.40
C PRO A 65 3.01 16.56 5.73
N ARG A 66 2.59 15.51 6.42
CA ARG A 66 3.31 14.91 7.54
C ARG A 66 4.30 13.90 7.00
N TYR A 67 5.26 13.52 7.81
CA TYR A 67 6.26 12.52 7.46
C TYR A 67 6.33 11.45 8.54
N GLY A 68 6.71 10.25 8.12
CA GLY A 68 7.10 9.16 9.01
C GLY A 68 8.26 8.40 8.41
N VAL A 69 9.08 7.82 9.26
CA VAL A 69 10.26 7.07 8.87
C VAL A 69 10.17 5.66 9.43
N ILE A 70 10.22 4.67 8.54
CA ILE A 70 10.32 3.26 8.91
C ILE A 70 11.67 2.74 8.42
N ILE A 71 12.41 2.08 9.30
CA ILE A 71 13.62 1.33 8.96
C ILE A 71 13.26 -0.15 9.03
N ASP A 72 13.18 -0.77 7.86
CA ASP A 72 13.11 -2.22 7.70
C ASP A 72 14.52 -2.79 7.85
N ALA A 73 14.73 -3.61 8.88
CA ALA A 73 16.00 -4.26 9.17
C ALA A 73 15.95 -5.75 8.80
N GLY A 74 16.07 -6.02 7.51
CA GLY A 74 16.06 -7.37 6.94
C GLY A 74 17.37 -8.13 7.14
N SER A 75 17.35 -9.42 6.83
CA SER A 75 18.52 -10.32 6.95
C SER A 75 19.66 -9.96 5.99
N THR A 76 19.34 -9.45 4.80
CA THR A 76 20.33 -9.13 3.75
C THR A 76 20.73 -7.66 3.70
N GLY A 77 19.98 -6.79 4.36
CA GLY A 77 20.23 -5.35 4.38
C GLY A 77 19.15 -4.60 5.15
N SER A 78 19.44 -3.34 5.49
CA SER A 78 18.49 -2.44 6.11
C SER A 78 18.00 -1.42 5.09
N ARG A 79 16.71 -1.11 5.10
CA ARG A 79 16.08 -0.13 4.20
C ARG A 79 15.34 0.92 5.00
N VAL A 80 15.61 2.20 4.73
CA VAL A 80 14.79 3.29 5.26
C VAL A 80 13.73 3.69 4.24
N HIS A 81 12.50 3.85 4.73
CA HIS A 81 11.38 4.43 4.00
C HIS A 81 11.02 5.76 4.65
N VAL A 82 11.12 6.84 3.89
CA VAL A 82 10.62 8.16 4.28
C VAL A 82 9.29 8.36 3.58
N ILE A 83 8.21 8.37 4.33
CA ILE A 83 6.85 8.36 3.82
C ILE A 83 6.20 9.71 4.12
N ALA A 84 5.81 10.43 3.05
CA ALA A 84 5.04 11.65 3.15
C ALA A 84 3.55 11.32 3.05
N TYR A 85 2.73 11.89 3.95
CA TYR A 85 1.31 11.55 4.00
C TYR A 85 0.43 12.70 4.50
N ARG A 86 -0.85 12.57 4.25
CA ARG A 86 -1.93 13.36 4.88
C ARG A 86 -2.83 12.44 5.68
N ALA A 87 -3.50 13.00 6.67
CA ALA A 87 -4.49 12.25 7.42
C ALA A 87 -5.62 11.76 6.51
N GLY A 88 -6.08 10.53 6.71
CA GLY A 88 -7.26 9.99 6.04
C GLY A 88 -8.55 10.77 6.40
N PRO A 89 -9.61 10.68 5.60
CA PRO A 89 -10.79 11.52 5.69
C PRO A 89 -11.71 11.26 6.90
N GLY A 90 -11.43 10.23 7.69
CA GLY A 90 -12.24 9.84 8.85
C GLY A 90 -11.43 9.26 10.00
N ARG A 91 -12.10 9.00 11.13
CA ARG A 91 -11.51 8.30 12.27
C ARG A 91 -11.16 6.87 11.86
N GLY A 92 -9.93 6.44 12.09
CA GLY A 92 -9.45 5.10 11.71
C GLY A 92 -9.31 4.87 10.19
N ALA A 93 -9.53 5.89 9.34
CA ALA A 93 -9.27 5.79 7.92
C ALA A 93 -7.76 5.75 7.63
N PRO A 94 -7.31 4.93 6.66
CA PRO A 94 -5.91 4.87 6.29
C PRO A 94 -5.39 6.23 5.80
N PRO A 95 -4.10 6.53 6.02
CA PRO A 95 -3.50 7.79 5.56
C PRO A 95 -3.47 7.88 4.03
N GLN A 96 -3.54 9.09 3.49
CA GLN A 96 -3.32 9.35 2.07
C GLN A 96 -1.83 9.61 1.83
N LEU A 97 -1.18 8.76 1.06
CA LEU A 97 0.26 8.84 0.80
C LEU A 97 0.58 9.80 -0.34
N ASP A 98 1.66 10.57 -0.17
CA ASP A 98 2.22 11.44 -1.20
C ASP A 98 3.44 10.76 -1.84
N TRP A 99 3.19 10.00 -2.90
CA TRP A 99 4.22 9.21 -3.58
C TRP A 99 5.34 10.06 -4.19
N ALA A 100 5.04 11.29 -4.58
CA ALA A 100 6.06 12.19 -5.15
C ALA A 100 7.12 12.60 -4.12
N ARG A 101 6.78 12.55 -2.83
CA ARG A 101 7.67 12.90 -1.72
C ARG A 101 8.13 11.71 -0.90
N THR A 102 7.59 10.52 -1.17
CA THR A 102 8.03 9.27 -0.54
C THR A 102 9.30 8.77 -1.20
N ALA A 103 10.26 8.29 -0.41
CA ALA A 103 11.55 7.81 -0.91
C ALA A 103 12.13 6.74 0.00
N SER A 104 12.99 5.88 -0.55
CA SER A 104 13.68 4.83 0.20
C SER A 104 15.16 4.74 -0.18
N LEU A 105 15.95 4.22 0.76
CA LEU A 105 17.36 3.89 0.56
C LEU A 105 17.67 2.56 1.23
N LYS A 106 18.40 1.67 0.54
CA LYS A 106 18.89 0.40 1.09
C LYS A 106 20.38 0.51 1.40
N ALA A 107 20.78 -0.04 2.55
CA ALA A 107 22.16 -0.24 2.96
C ALA A 107 22.41 -1.72 3.28
N ASN A 108 23.59 -2.21 2.96
CA ASN A 108 24.05 -3.56 3.26
C ASN A 108 25.30 -3.48 4.18
N PRO A 109 25.54 -4.50 5.00
CA PRO A 109 24.76 -5.73 5.20
C PRO A 109 23.56 -5.52 6.11
N GLY A 110 22.76 -6.58 6.35
CA GLY A 110 21.67 -6.60 7.33
C GLY A 110 22.19 -6.56 8.77
N LEU A 111 21.33 -6.17 9.73
CA LEU A 111 21.72 -6.00 11.13
C LEU A 111 22.21 -7.31 11.78
N SER A 112 21.70 -8.46 11.38
CA SER A 112 22.14 -9.76 11.88
C SER A 112 23.62 -10.07 11.59
N SER A 113 24.21 -9.44 10.57
CA SER A 113 25.64 -9.56 10.27
C SER A 113 26.55 -8.97 11.34
N PHE A 114 25.98 -8.15 12.22
CA PHE A 114 26.70 -7.50 13.32
C PHE A 114 26.51 -8.21 14.67
N ALA A 115 26.12 -9.50 14.69
CA ALA A 115 25.94 -10.26 15.92
C ALA A 115 27.18 -10.25 16.82
N ALA A 116 28.38 -10.27 16.24
CA ALA A 116 29.65 -10.19 16.96
C ALA A 116 30.13 -8.75 17.23
N ASP A 117 29.51 -7.75 16.59
CA ASP A 117 29.83 -6.32 16.75
C ASP A 117 28.55 -5.47 16.82
N PRO A 118 27.81 -5.50 17.92
CA PRO A 118 26.57 -4.72 18.09
C PRO A 118 26.74 -3.21 17.84
N ARG A 119 27.91 -2.64 18.15
CA ARG A 119 28.20 -1.22 17.87
C ARG A 119 28.19 -0.91 16.37
N GLY A 120 28.75 -1.82 15.59
CA GLY A 120 28.73 -1.72 14.14
C GLY A 120 27.32 -1.70 13.57
N ALA A 121 26.36 -2.42 14.19
CA ALA A 121 24.96 -2.40 13.80
C ALA A 121 24.35 -1.00 13.91
N GLY A 122 24.53 -0.31 15.04
CA GLY A 122 24.05 1.07 15.20
C GLY A 122 24.70 2.01 14.19
N LEU A 123 26.02 1.93 14.01
CA LEU A 123 26.74 2.77 13.04
C LEU A 123 26.28 2.55 11.59
N SER A 124 25.85 1.34 11.24
CA SER A 124 25.34 1.01 9.91
C SER A 124 24.05 1.75 9.55
N LEU A 125 23.32 2.27 10.55
CA LEU A 125 22.11 3.07 10.34
C LEU A 125 22.41 4.53 9.96
N ALA A 126 23.62 5.03 10.20
CA ALA A 126 23.96 6.45 9.99
C ALA A 126 23.63 6.96 8.58
N PRO A 127 23.97 6.25 7.47
CA PRO A 127 23.59 6.70 6.14
C PRO A 127 22.07 6.69 5.89
N LEU A 128 21.31 5.79 6.56
CA LEU A 128 19.86 5.71 6.46
C LEU A 128 19.19 6.89 7.18
N VAL A 129 19.68 7.21 8.39
CA VAL A 129 19.19 8.36 9.17
C VAL A 129 19.52 9.67 8.44
N GLU A 130 20.72 9.80 7.89
CA GLU A 130 21.12 10.98 7.13
C GLU A 130 20.28 11.13 5.84
N PHE A 131 19.97 10.05 5.16
CA PHE A 131 19.03 10.07 4.03
C PHE A 131 17.65 10.60 4.46
N ALA A 132 17.13 10.13 5.59
CA ALA A 132 15.85 10.60 6.12
C ALA A 132 15.89 12.09 6.46
N ARG A 133 16.98 12.57 7.10
CA ARG A 133 17.20 13.99 7.42
C ARG A 133 17.18 14.90 6.18
N ARG A 134 17.71 14.43 5.06
CA ARG A 134 17.71 15.18 3.79
C ARG A 134 16.33 15.23 3.12
N ARG A 135 15.45 14.29 3.41
CA ARG A 135 14.12 14.17 2.80
C ARG A 135 13.02 14.82 3.60
N VAL A 136 13.16 14.85 4.92
CA VAL A 136 12.21 15.48 5.83
C VAL A 136 12.66 16.93 6.08
N PRO A 137 11.79 17.94 5.90
CA PRO A 137 12.09 19.32 6.29
C PRO A 137 12.49 19.41 7.76
N ARG A 138 13.54 20.20 8.06
CA ARG A 138 14.12 20.26 9.42
C ARG A 138 13.11 20.65 10.49
N GLU A 139 12.20 21.54 10.18
CA GLU A 139 11.12 21.99 11.05
C GLU A 139 10.08 20.91 11.37
N ARG A 140 10.16 19.78 10.66
CA ARG A 140 9.25 18.64 10.87
C ARG A 140 9.91 17.46 11.58
N TRP A 141 11.20 17.52 11.87
CA TRP A 141 11.91 16.39 12.49
C TRP A 141 11.32 16.01 13.85
N ALA A 142 11.04 16.98 14.71
CA ALA A 142 10.49 16.73 16.04
C ALA A 142 9.08 16.10 16.03
N ASP A 143 8.33 16.27 14.93
CA ASP A 143 6.99 15.71 14.71
C ASP A 143 7.00 14.45 13.84
N THR A 144 8.17 14.02 13.36
CA THR A 144 8.31 12.87 12.47
C THR A 144 8.76 11.66 13.26
N GLU A 145 7.88 10.65 13.37
CA GLU A 145 8.20 9.39 14.02
C GLU A 145 9.24 8.62 13.22
N VAL A 146 10.27 8.08 13.91
CA VAL A 146 11.17 7.08 13.35
C VAL A 146 11.01 5.76 14.09
N ARG A 147 10.79 4.69 13.32
CA ARG A 147 10.63 3.33 13.83
C ARG A 147 11.62 2.40 13.16
N LEU A 148 12.18 1.46 13.90
CA LEU A 148 13.00 0.38 13.39
C LEU A 148 12.29 -0.94 13.67
N MET A 149 12.06 -1.71 12.64
CA MET A 149 11.42 -3.01 12.74
C MET A 149 12.36 -4.04 12.11
N ALA A 150 12.88 -4.95 12.94
CA ALA A 150 13.75 -6.02 12.50
C ALA A 150 12.93 -7.29 12.26
N THR A 151 13.33 -8.05 11.25
CA THR A 151 12.64 -9.25 10.79
C THR A 151 13.47 -10.52 11.03
N ALA A 152 13.33 -11.52 10.19
CA ALA A 152 13.92 -12.84 10.27
C ALA A 152 15.38 -12.87 10.71
N GLY A 153 16.20 -11.94 10.20
CA GLY A 153 17.63 -11.92 10.52
C GLY A 153 17.94 -11.82 12.01
N LEU A 154 17.22 -10.98 12.76
CA LEU A 154 17.40 -10.85 14.20
C LEU A 154 16.66 -11.93 14.99
N ARG A 155 15.55 -12.46 14.47
CA ARG A 155 14.82 -13.57 15.10
C ARG A 155 15.65 -14.87 15.20
N LEU A 156 16.63 -15.05 14.31
CA LEU A 156 17.53 -16.20 14.29
C LEU A 156 18.69 -16.09 15.27
N LEU A 157 18.93 -14.91 15.85
CA LEU A 157 20.00 -14.69 16.83
C LEU A 157 19.54 -15.08 18.23
N ASP A 158 20.52 -15.34 19.10
CA ASP A 158 20.26 -15.38 20.54
C ASP A 158 19.61 -14.08 21.01
N ALA A 159 18.61 -14.18 21.91
CA ALA A 159 17.81 -13.06 22.36
C ALA A 159 18.67 -11.92 22.98
N ALA A 160 19.74 -12.27 23.73
CA ALA A 160 20.63 -11.26 24.32
C ALA A 160 21.47 -10.57 23.26
N VAL A 161 21.89 -11.29 22.23
CA VAL A 161 22.63 -10.71 21.09
C VAL A 161 21.73 -9.80 20.27
N ALA A 162 20.51 -10.26 19.96
CA ALA A 162 19.51 -9.44 19.23
C ALA A 162 19.19 -8.15 19.99
N GLU A 163 19.02 -8.22 21.32
CA GLU A 163 18.76 -7.04 22.14
C GLU A 163 19.96 -6.08 22.17
N SER A 164 21.19 -6.61 22.23
CA SER A 164 22.41 -5.78 22.17
C SER A 164 22.53 -5.02 20.84
N VAL A 165 22.16 -5.66 19.72
CA VAL A 165 22.11 -5.04 18.40
C VAL A 165 21.03 -3.95 18.37
N LEU A 166 19.83 -4.23 18.90
CA LEU A 166 18.74 -3.24 18.97
C LEU A 166 19.10 -2.04 19.84
N GLU A 167 19.75 -2.26 21.00
CA GLU A 167 20.13 -1.15 21.88
C GLU A 167 21.14 -0.22 21.20
N SER A 168 22.11 -0.75 20.48
CA SER A 168 23.01 0.07 19.68
C SER A 168 22.29 0.87 18.59
N CYS A 169 21.23 0.30 18.00
CA CYS A 169 20.38 1.01 17.03
C CYS A 169 19.58 2.11 17.72
N ARG A 170 19.01 1.86 18.93
CA ARG A 170 18.30 2.85 19.73
C ARG A 170 19.15 4.07 20.03
N ASP A 171 20.42 3.86 20.38
CA ASP A 171 21.36 4.96 20.66
C ASP A 171 21.50 5.92 19.48
N VAL A 172 21.56 5.39 18.27
CA VAL A 172 21.63 6.20 17.04
C VAL A 172 20.28 6.90 16.77
N LEU A 173 19.17 6.20 16.99
CA LEU A 173 17.83 6.76 16.75
C LEU A 173 17.45 7.84 17.77
N ARG A 174 17.85 7.72 19.05
CA ARG A 174 17.71 8.79 20.07
C ARG A 174 18.41 10.08 19.63
N GLN A 175 19.53 9.98 18.93
CA GLN A 175 20.33 11.10 18.42
C GLN A 175 19.91 11.57 17.02
N SER A 176 18.92 10.93 16.42
CA SER A 176 18.51 11.22 15.04
C SER A 176 17.88 12.62 14.85
N GLY A 177 17.36 13.21 15.93
CA GLY A 177 16.56 14.45 15.89
C GLY A 177 15.10 14.23 15.50
N PHE A 178 14.72 13.01 15.12
CA PHE A 178 13.33 12.60 14.91
C PHE A 178 12.65 12.22 16.23
N LEU A 179 11.32 12.18 16.21
CA LEU A 179 10.56 11.66 17.33
C LEU A 179 10.79 10.15 17.43
N PHE A 180 11.39 9.73 18.55
CA PHE A 180 11.74 8.34 18.79
C PHE A 180 11.37 7.90 20.22
N GLN A 181 10.95 6.66 20.36
CA GLN A 181 10.76 5.95 21.63
C GLN A 181 11.42 4.58 21.54
N ASP A 182 12.07 4.12 22.60
CA ASP A 182 12.83 2.87 22.60
C ASP A 182 12.01 1.65 22.16
N LYS A 183 10.73 1.59 22.55
CA LYS A 183 9.79 0.54 22.12
C LYS A 183 9.49 0.52 20.62
N TRP A 184 9.90 1.55 19.87
CA TRP A 184 9.73 1.63 18.42
C TRP A 184 10.89 1.00 17.64
N ALA A 185 11.95 0.57 18.33
CA ALA A 185 12.98 -0.29 17.79
C ALA A 185 12.79 -1.70 18.35
N THR A 186 12.26 -2.59 17.53
CA THR A 186 11.81 -3.93 17.94
C THR A 186 12.02 -4.99 16.85
N VAL A 187 12.02 -6.24 17.26
CA VAL A 187 11.88 -7.38 16.34
C VAL A 187 10.39 -7.68 16.21
N ILE A 188 9.87 -7.63 14.98
CA ILE A 188 8.50 -8.01 14.70
C ILE A 188 8.39 -9.52 14.44
N SER A 189 7.24 -10.10 14.75
CA SER A 189 6.94 -11.47 14.43
C SER A 189 6.69 -11.65 12.92
N GLY A 190 6.84 -12.87 12.41
CA GLY A 190 6.52 -13.14 11.01
C GLY A 190 5.02 -13.00 10.69
N ALA A 191 4.14 -13.20 11.69
CA ALA A 191 2.71 -12.95 11.50
C ALA A 191 2.41 -11.45 11.33
N GLU A 192 3.06 -10.59 12.12
CA GLU A 192 2.95 -9.14 11.94
C GLU A 192 3.48 -8.71 10.57
N GLU A 193 4.60 -9.28 10.13
CA GLU A 193 5.17 -9.05 8.81
C GLU A 193 4.15 -9.39 7.70
N GLY A 194 3.51 -10.57 7.76
CA GLY A 194 2.47 -10.99 6.83
C GLY A 194 1.20 -10.11 6.88
N ILE A 195 0.77 -9.69 8.08
CA ILE A 195 -0.35 -8.75 8.25
C ILE A 195 -0.03 -7.40 7.60
N TYR A 196 1.18 -6.88 7.81
CA TYR A 196 1.59 -5.62 7.22
C TYR A 196 1.69 -5.71 5.71
N ALA A 197 2.19 -6.82 5.16
CA ALA A 197 2.20 -7.05 3.73
C ALA A 197 0.77 -7.08 3.14
N TRP A 198 -0.18 -7.74 3.85
CA TRP A 198 -1.60 -7.74 3.47
C TRP A 198 -2.20 -6.32 3.50
N VAL A 199 -1.88 -5.51 4.51
CA VAL A 199 -2.32 -4.11 4.60
C VAL A 199 -1.80 -3.29 3.43
N ALA A 200 -0.51 -3.41 3.10
CA ALA A 200 0.08 -2.70 1.96
C ALA A 200 -0.60 -3.08 0.64
N ALA A 201 -0.86 -4.37 0.43
CA ALA A 201 -1.53 -4.88 -0.76
C ALA A 201 -2.95 -4.33 -0.91
N ASN A 202 -3.77 -4.44 0.14
CA ASN A 202 -5.16 -4.00 0.11
C ASN A 202 -5.30 -2.47 0.14
N TYR A 203 -4.33 -1.75 0.71
CA TYR A 203 -4.22 -0.31 0.54
C TYR A 203 -3.98 0.07 -0.92
N ALA A 204 -3.03 -0.60 -1.60
CA ALA A 204 -2.70 -0.35 -2.99
C ALA A 204 -3.83 -0.72 -3.96
N LEU A 205 -4.62 -1.74 -3.62
CA LEU A 205 -5.83 -2.16 -4.35
C LEU A 205 -7.03 -1.22 -4.09
N GLY A 206 -6.99 -0.41 -3.01
CA GLY A 206 -8.10 0.45 -2.62
C GLY A 206 -9.25 -0.31 -1.92
N THR A 207 -9.01 -1.52 -1.44
CA THR A 207 -10.00 -2.36 -0.74
C THR A 207 -9.96 -2.22 0.77
N LEU A 208 -8.88 -1.61 1.31
CA LEU A 208 -8.73 -1.40 2.76
C LEU A 208 -9.75 -0.40 3.30
N GLY A 209 -10.52 -0.79 4.30
CA GLY A 209 -11.63 -0.01 4.87
C GLY A 209 -12.99 -0.31 4.21
N GLY A 210 -13.02 -1.16 3.16
CA GLY A 210 -14.21 -1.67 2.49
C GLY A 210 -14.66 -3.05 2.98
N ASP A 211 -15.52 -3.72 2.20
CA ASP A 211 -16.02 -5.07 2.52
C ASP A 211 -14.84 -6.06 2.65
N PRO A 212 -14.74 -6.83 3.75
CA PRO A 212 -13.72 -7.86 3.91
C PRO A 212 -13.67 -8.88 2.76
N HIS A 213 -14.78 -9.19 2.12
CA HIS A 213 -14.88 -10.13 1.00
C HIS A 213 -14.22 -9.62 -0.28
N ASP A 214 -14.03 -8.31 -0.43
CA ASP A 214 -13.35 -7.70 -1.57
C ASP A 214 -11.82 -7.68 -1.43
N THR A 215 -11.31 -8.13 -0.28
CA THR A 215 -9.88 -8.12 -0.03
C THR A 215 -9.14 -9.26 -0.72
N THR A 216 -7.88 -9.03 -0.99
CA THR A 216 -6.99 -10.00 -1.65
C THR A 216 -6.00 -10.54 -0.63
N GLY A 217 -5.83 -11.86 -0.59
CA GLY A 217 -4.82 -12.52 0.22
C GLY A 217 -3.40 -12.25 -0.29
N ILE A 218 -2.40 -12.48 0.54
CA ILE A 218 -0.99 -12.39 0.15
C ILE A 218 -0.28 -13.69 0.48
N ILE A 219 0.63 -14.10 -0.39
CA ILE A 219 1.53 -15.24 -0.16
C ILE A 219 2.95 -14.73 -0.20
N GLU A 220 3.64 -14.90 0.91
CA GLU A 220 5.03 -14.56 1.11
C GLU A 220 5.76 -15.71 1.79
N LEU A 221 7.04 -15.94 1.47
CA LEU A 221 7.81 -17.01 2.09
C LEU A 221 8.46 -16.48 3.37
N GLY A 222 7.90 -16.86 4.53
CA GLY A 222 8.33 -16.44 5.87
C GLY A 222 8.19 -17.54 6.94
N GLU A 223 8.20 -17.23 8.21
CA GLU A 223 8.49 -18.07 9.38
C GLU A 223 7.30 -18.73 10.12
N PRO A 224 7.49 -19.79 10.94
CA PRO A 224 6.42 -20.45 11.71
C PRO A 224 6.10 -19.77 13.04
N LEU A 225 4.84 -19.88 13.49
CA LEU A 225 4.34 -19.35 14.75
C LEU A 225 3.36 -20.25 15.51
N PRO A 226 3.19 -20.00 16.85
CA PRO A 226 2.32 -20.80 17.73
C PRO A 226 0.81 -20.61 17.50
N PRO A 227 -0.07 -21.28 18.30
CA PRO A 227 -1.37 -21.81 17.88
C PRO A 227 -2.52 -20.83 17.65
N GLU A 228 -2.35 -19.52 17.77
CA GLU A 228 -3.43 -18.56 17.51
C GLU A 228 -3.21 -17.82 16.18
N PHE A 229 -3.70 -18.44 15.10
CA PHE A 229 -3.52 -17.95 13.72
C PHE A 229 -4.47 -16.83 13.32
N SER A 230 -5.37 -16.40 14.22
CA SER A 230 -6.36 -15.39 13.92
C SER A 230 -5.97 -14.03 14.48
N HIS A 231 -5.86 -13.05 13.60
CA HIS A 231 -5.53 -11.67 13.96
C HIS A 231 -6.69 -10.76 13.56
N VAL A 232 -7.15 -9.93 14.50
CA VAL A 232 -8.20 -8.95 14.22
C VAL A 232 -7.56 -7.59 13.96
N LEU A 233 -7.83 -7.03 12.79
CA LEU A 233 -7.36 -5.70 12.40
C LEU A 233 -8.56 -4.80 12.08
N LYS A 234 -8.51 -3.54 12.52
CA LYS A 234 -9.60 -2.57 12.33
C LYS A 234 -9.14 -1.37 11.52
N PHE A 235 -9.94 -1.02 10.49
CA PHE A 235 -9.80 0.24 9.77
C PHE A 235 -11.17 0.93 9.73
N GLY A 236 -11.29 2.09 10.40
CA GLY A 236 -12.58 2.72 10.63
C GLY A 236 -13.50 1.82 11.42
N ASP A 237 -14.70 1.57 10.88
CA ASP A 237 -15.72 0.70 11.48
C ASP A 237 -15.62 -0.75 10.97
N VAL A 238 -14.70 -1.05 10.05
CA VAL A 238 -14.55 -2.38 9.45
C VAL A 238 -13.51 -3.19 10.20
N SER A 239 -13.87 -4.42 10.56
CA SER A 239 -12.97 -5.40 11.20
C SER A 239 -12.65 -6.52 10.24
N TYR A 240 -11.37 -6.88 10.15
CA TYR A 240 -10.84 -7.97 9.35
C TYR A 240 -10.31 -9.05 10.26
N ASN A 241 -10.77 -10.28 10.06
CA ASN A 241 -10.21 -11.47 10.72
C ASN A 241 -9.22 -12.12 9.75
N LEU A 242 -7.94 -11.98 10.03
CA LEU A 242 -6.87 -12.41 9.16
C LEU A 242 -6.26 -13.71 9.68
N TYR A 243 -6.07 -14.68 8.79
CA TYR A 243 -5.15 -15.77 9.00
C TYR A 243 -3.76 -15.31 8.57
N SER A 244 -2.79 -15.31 9.48
CA SER A 244 -1.39 -15.03 9.16
C SER A 244 -0.49 -16.07 9.80
N HIS A 245 0.30 -16.73 8.97
CA HIS A 245 1.26 -17.72 9.39
C HIS A 245 2.54 -17.60 8.59
N SER A 246 3.66 -17.61 9.27
CA SER A 246 4.97 -17.45 8.70
C SER A 246 5.85 -18.66 9.01
N PHE A 247 6.63 -19.15 8.05
CA PHE A 247 7.42 -20.38 8.14
C PHE A 247 8.92 -20.09 8.02
N LEU A 248 9.61 -19.85 9.14
CA LEU A 248 11.03 -19.44 9.20
C LEU A 248 11.95 -20.35 8.37
N GLN A 249 11.75 -21.66 8.48
CA GLN A 249 12.62 -22.64 7.82
C GLN A 249 12.25 -22.91 6.35
N LEU A 250 11.18 -22.28 5.85
CA LEU A 250 10.71 -22.46 4.48
C LEU A 250 11.00 -21.24 3.58
N GLY A 251 11.70 -20.21 4.08
CA GLY A 251 12.24 -19.13 3.25
C GLY A 251 13.20 -19.70 2.20
N LEU A 252 13.16 -19.16 0.97
CA LEU A 252 13.85 -19.74 -0.20
C LEU A 252 15.32 -20.07 0.05
N ASN A 253 16.06 -19.17 0.71
CA ASN A 253 17.49 -19.36 0.96
C ASN A 253 17.74 -20.50 1.97
N VAL A 254 16.99 -20.51 3.07
CA VAL A 254 17.08 -21.57 4.10
C VAL A 254 16.64 -22.92 3.53
N ALA A 255 15.58 -22.92 2.71
CA ALA A 255 15.13 -24.13 2.04
C ALA A 255 16.19 -24.67 1.05
N TYR A 256 16.91 -23.78 0.35
CA TYR A 256 18.01 -24.17 -0.55
C TYR A 256 19.19 -24.77 0.22
N GLU A 257 19.56 -24.20 1.37
CA GLU A 257 20.58 -24.78 2.24
C GLU A 257 20.13 -26.14 2.80
N SER A 258 18.88 -26.22 3.27
CA SER A 258 18.28 -27.46 3.77
C SER A 258 18.18 -28.56 2.70
N LEU A 259 18.04 -28.17 1.42
CA LEU A 259 18.07 -29.13 0.31
C LEU A 259 19.42 -29.84 0.23
N HIS A 260 20.53 -29.12 0.34
CA HIS A 260 21.85 -29.74 0.28
C HIS A 260 22.11 -30.68 1.48
N ASP A 261 21.62 -30.32 2.66
CA ASP A 261 21.67 -31.17 3.86
C ASP A 261 20.82 -32.44 3.65
N LEU A 262 19.62 -32.29 3.08
CA LEU A 262 18.73 -33.39 2.75
C LEU A 262 19.40 -34.36 1.75
N LEU A 263 19.94 -33.83 0.65
CA LEU A 263 20.56 -34.60 -0.42
C LEU A 263 21.86 -35.30 0.03
N SER A 264 22.57 -34.74 1.01
CA SER A 264 23.80 -35.31 1.57
C SER A 264 23.57 -36.33 2.71
N SER A 265 22.34 -36.37 3.26
CA SER A 265 22.00 -37.15 4.44
C SER A 265 21.97 -38.68 4.17
N PRO A 266 22.60 -39.51 5.04
CA PRO A 266 22.58 -40.95 4.88
C PRO A 266 21.19 -41.60 4.99
N GLY A 267 20.22 -40.94 5.64
CA GLY A 267 18.88 -41.48 5.90
C GLY A 267 17.98 -41.58 4.67
N LEU A 268 18.25 -40.79 3.60
CA LEU A 268 17.47 -40.81 2.36
C LEU A 268 17.90 -41.92 1.38
N LYS A 269 18.81 -42.80 1.79
CA LYS A 269 19.31 -43.91 0.97
C LYS A 269 18.24 -44.83 0.41
N SER A 270 17.03 -44.84 0.98
CA SER A 270 15.92 -45.65 0.52
C SER A 270 15.15 -45.05 -0.67
N ILE A 271 15.07 -43.71 -0.75
CA ILE A 271 14.38 -43.04 -1.85
C ILE A 271 15.40 -42.57 -2.92
N ALA A 272 16.64 -42.35 -2.51
CA ALA A 272 17.73 -41.85 -3.34
C ALA A 272 18.80 -42.93 -3.67
N ALA A 273 18.48 -44.23 -3.57
CA ALA A 273 19.44 -45.32 -3.85
C ALA A 273 20.10 -45.23 -5.24
N HIS A 274 19.50 -44.50 -6.17
CA HIS A 274 20.08 -44.16 -7.47
C HIS A 274 20.92 -42.87 -7.48
N LEU A 275 20.98 -42.12 -6.36
CA LEU A 275 21.63 -40.82 -6.29
C LEU A 275 23.02 -40.83 -5.69
N ILE A 276 23.50 -41.96 -5.15
CA ILE A 276 24.80 -42.05 -4.49
C ILE A 276 25.73 -43.00 -5.24
N THR A 277 26.65 -42.46 -5.98
CA THR A 277 27.84 -43.17 -6.46
C THR A 277 29.07 -42.51 -5.88
N GLN A 278 29.80 -43.29 -5.02
CA GLN A 278 31.15 -42.91 -4.53
C GLN A 278 31.29 -41.46 -3.99
N THR A 279 30.93 -41.22 -2.73
CA THR A 279 31.16 -39.95 -2.01
C THR A 279 30.61 -38.66 -2.67
N LYS A 280 29.90 -38.80 -3.77
CA LYS A 280 29.24 -37.65 -4.47
C LYS A 280 27.74 -37.88 -4.47
N TYR A 281 26.97 -36.92 -4.00
CA TYR A 281 25.52 -36.95 -4.17
C TYR A 281 25.12 -36.21 -5.46
N LYS A 282 24.01 -36.63 -6.08
CA LYS A 282 23.43 -35.94 -7.25
C LYS A 282 22.62 -34.76 -6.79
N ASP A 283 22.86 -33.63 -7.39
CA ASP A 283 22.07 -32.42 -7.18
C ASP A 283 21.15 -32.16 -8.40
N PRO A 284 19.85 -32.43 -8.29
CA PRO A 284 18.92 -32.22 -9.37
C PRO A 284 18.55 -30.77 -9.57
N CYS A 285 18.78 -29.92 -8.58
CA CYS A 285 18.40 -28.51 -8.59
C CYS A 285 19.48 -27.59 -9.18
N THR A 286 20.68 -28.13 -9.47
CA THR A 286 21.76 -27.39 -10.10
C THR A 286 21.89 -27.78 -11.57
N PRO A 287 21.93 -26.82 -12.53
CA PRO A 287 22.05 -27.09 -13.96
C PRO A 287 23.31 -27.91 -14.31
N ARG A 288 23.20 -28.76 -15.35
CA ARG A 288 24.30 -29.63 -15.77
C ARG A 288 25.55 -28.90 -16.13
N GLY A 289 26.71 -29.51 -15.79
CA GLY A 289 28.03 -28.96 -16.12
C GLY A 289 28.50 -27.90 -15.12
N PHE A 290 27.75 -27.60 -14.08
CA PHE A 290 28.25 -26.83 -12.95
C PHE A 290 29.25 -27.67 -12.16
N THR A 291 30.44 -27.15 -11.97
CA THR A 291 31.47 -27.72 -11.12
C THR A 291 31.83 -26.72 -10.05
N SER A 292 31.52 -27.02 -8.79
CA SER A 292 31.97 -26.21 -7.67
C SER A 292 33.49 -26.36 -7.52
N MET A 293 34.22 -25.27 -7.66
CA MET A 293 35.61 -25.23 -7.22
C MET A 293 35.59 -25.16 -5.69
N VAL A 294 36.26 -26.10 -5.06
CA VAL A 294 36.48 -26.14 -3.60
C VAL A 294 37.07 -24.81 -3.16
N GLY A 295 36.37 -24.04 -2.37
CA GLY A 295 36.96 -22.95 -1.61
C GLY A 295 36.38 -21.54 -1.81
N THR A 296 35.46 -21.23 -2.74
CA THR A 296 35.06 -19.84 -3.00
C THR A 296 33.59 -19.52 -3.13
N ALA A 297 32.67 -20.44 -2.96
CA ALA A 297 31.25 -20.09 -2.93
C ALA A 297 30.85 -19.67 -1.51
N LYS A 298 31.24 -18.48 -1.08
CA LYS A 298 30.48 -17.76 -0.05
C LYS A 298 29.20 -17.30 -0.73
N LEU A 299 28.13 -18.09 -0.60
CA LEU A 299 26.79 -17.52 -0.73
C LEU A 299 26.67 -16.42 0.32
N PRO A 300 26.10 -15.25 -0.01
CA PRO A 300 25.94 -14.16 0.95
C PRO A 300 24.76 -14.46 1.89
N VAL A 301 24.79 -15.58 2.60
CA VAL A 301 23.75 -15.91 3.57
C VAL A 301 24.33 -16.72 4.71
N SER A 302 24.07 -16.20 5.85
CA SER A 302 24.13 -16.68 7.22
C SER A 302 25.32 -16.25 8.04
N VAL A 303 24.94 -15.56 9.09
CA VAL A 303 25.70 -15.00 10.20
C VAL A 303 26.05 -16.09 11.23
N LEU A 304 26.06 -17.33 10.84
CA LEU A 304 26.55 -18.41 11.69
C LEU A 304 27.97 -18.76 11.23
N GLU A 305 28.88 -18.78 12.20
CA GLU A 305 30.32 -18.97 12.05
C GLU A 305 30.71 -19.93 10.92
N PRO A 306 31.83 -19.66 10.20
CA PRO A 306 32.29 -20.57 9.17
C PRO A 306 32.88 -21.83 9.84
N LYS A 307 32.04 -22.76 10.29
CA LYS A 307 32.46 -24.13 10.34
C LYS A 307 32.66 -24.54 8.88
N VAL A 308 33.92 -24.65 8.48
CA VAL A 308 34.32 -25.30 7.24
C VAL A 308 33.96 -26.77 7.39
N GLU A 309 32.69 -27.08 7.24
CA GLU A 309 32.24 -28.44 7.10
C GLU A 309 32.52 -28.86 5.66
N TYR A 310 33.32 -29.89 5.50
CA TYR A 310 33.60 -30.54 4.24
C TYR A 310 32.28 -31.02 3.64
N ARG A 311 31.65 -30.23 2.80
CA ARG A 311 30.46 -30.68 2.06
C ARG A 311 30.91 -31.62 0.97
N PRO A 312 30.35 -32.84 0.89
CA PRO A 312 30.67 -33.77 -0.18
C PRO A 312 30.33 -33.14 -1.55
N PHE A 313 31.12 -33.44 -2.56
CA PHE A 313 30.92 -32.86 -3.90
C PHE A 313 29.55 -33.23 -4.46
N ALA A 314 28.73 -32.25 -4.75
CA ALA A 314 27.49 -32.42 -5.47
C ALA A 314 27.77 -32.62 -6.97
N HIS A 315 27.14 -33.59 -7.59
CA HIS A 315 27.13 -33.78 -9.03
C HIS A 315 25.87 -33.15 -9.62
N ALA A 316 26.02 -32.01 -10.27
CA ALA A 316 24.93 -31.26 -10.90
C ALA A 316 24.31 -32.04 -12.07
N VAL A 317 23.04 -32.42 -11.95
CA VAL A 317 22.32 -33.22 -12.96
C VAL A 317 21.25 -32.40 -13.69
N GLY A 318 20.75 -31.34 -13.11
CA GLY A 318 19.75 -30.47 -13.71
C GLY A 318 18.47 -31.21 -14.10
N ASN A 319 17.71 -31.68 -13.14
CA ASN A 319 16.43 -32.38 -13.35
C ASN A 319 15.33 -31.72 -12.56
N PHE A 320 14.46 -30.97 -13.24
CA PHE A 320 13.37 -30.23 -12.60
C PHE A 320 12.41 -31.10 -11.79
N SER A 321 12.01 -32.24 -12.31
CA SER A 321 11.07 -33.14 -11.64
C SER A 321 11.65 -33.72 -10.35
N GLU A 322 12.92 -34.14 -10.35
CA GLU A 322 13.62 -34.62 -9.15
C GLU A 322 13.84 -33.44 -8.17
N CYS A 323 14.17 -32.23 -8.66
CA CYS A 323 14.31 -31.03 -7.84
C CYS A 323 12.98 -30.65 -7.16
N ARG A 324 11.86 -30.71 -7.90
CA ARG A 324 10.51 -30.49 -7.35
C ARG A 324 10.15 -31.55 -6.29
N SER A 325 10.48 -32.81 -6.52
CA SER A 325 10.25 -33.88 -5.52
C SER A 325 11.07 -33.67 -4.25
N ALA A 326 12.32 -33.24 -4.38
CA ALA A 326 13.16 -32.91 -3.23
C ALA A 326 12.64 -31.70 -2.47
N ALA A 327 12.19 -30.65 -3.18
CA ALA A 327 11.53 -29.48 -2.59
C ALA A 327 10.24 -29.88 -1.84
N LEU A 328 9.42 -30.77 -2.40
CA LEU A 328 8.21 -31.28 -1.75
C LEU A 328 8.54 -32.03 -0.46
N THR A 329 9.63 -32.82 -0.45
CA THR A 329 10.11 -33.52 0.75
C THR A 329 10.48 -32.51 1.86
N LEU A 330 11.11 -31.39 1.52
CA LEU A 330 11.40 -30.33 2.49
C LEU A 330 10.13 -29.70 3.06
N LEU A 331 9.14 -29.39 2.19
CA LEU A 331 7.87 -28.80 2.59
C LEU A 331 7.02 -29.73 3.47
N GLN A 332 7.21 -31.03 3.37
CA GLN A 332 6.49 -32.04 4.15
C GLN A 332 7.25 -32.52 5.40
N LYS A 333 8.47 -32.01 5.64
CA LYS A 333 9.28 -32.40 6.80
C LYS A 333 8.55 -32.09 8.11
N GLY A 334 8.45 -33.10 8.99
CA GLY A 334 7.75 -32.94 10.27
C GLY A 334 6.24 -33.19 10.22
N LYS A 335 5.69 -33.62 9.08
CA LYS A 335 4.25 -33.86 8.91
C LYS A 335 3.71 -34.94 9.88
N GLU A 336 4.54 -35.90 10.28
CA GLU A 336 4.23 -36.89 11.30
C GLU A 336 3.94 -36.29 12.69
N GLY A 337 4.41 -35.08 12.97
CA GLY A 337 4.13 -34.31 14.18
C GLY A 337 2.87 -33.45 14.10
N CYS A 338 2.02 -33.63 13.07
CA CYS A 338 0.80 -32.87 12.89
C CYS A 338 -0.17 -33.05 14.06
N ALA A 339 -0.47 -31.96 14.76
CA ALA A 339 -1.46 -31.91 15.84
C ALA A 339 -2.89 -31.66 15.35
N TYR A 340 -3.07 -31.37 14.05
CA TYR A 340 -4.34 -31.02 13.40
C TYR A 340 -4.75 -32.13 12.43
N HIS A 341 -6.03 -32.16 12.07
CA HIS A 341 -6.55 -33.19 11.15
C HIS A 341 -5.95 -33.09 9.73
N ASP A 342 -5.53 -31.88 9.29
CA ASP A 342 -4.92 -31.66 7.97
C ASP A 342 -3.78 -30.63 8.08
N CYS A 343 -2.53 -31.11 8.07
CA CYS A 343 -1.33 -30.29 7.98
C CYS A 343 -0.78 -30.37 6.56
N ARG A 344 -0.74 -29.23 5.89
CA ARG A 344 -0.27 -29.13 4.50
C ARG A 344 1.21 -28.77 4.40
N LEU A 345 1.73 -27.99 5.34
CA LEU A 345 3.13 -27.59 5.42
C LEU A 345 3.77 -28.14 6.70
N GLY A 346 4.54 -29.22 6.58
CA GLY A 346 5.09 -29.90 7.74
C GLY A 346 4.02 -30.22 8.77
N ALA A 347 4.25 -29.87 10.04
CA ALA A 347 3.29 -30.03 11.14
C ALA A 347 2.26 -28.89 11.25
N ALA A 348 2.29 -27.90 10.37
CA ALA A 348 1.44 -26.73 10.49
C ALA A 348 0.11 -26.89 9.75
N PHE A 349 -0.94 -26.41 10.41
CA PHE A 349 -2.26 -26.25 9.79
C PHE A 349 -2.23 -25.09 8.78
N VAL A 350 -2.69 -25.34 7.56
CA VAL A 350 -2.97 -24.31 6.56
C VAL A 350 -4.40 -24.49 6.08
N PRO A 351 -5.27 -23.49 6.22
CA PRO A 351 -6.66 -23.59 5.79
C PRO A 351 -6.75 -23.81 4.28
N GLU A 352 -7.91 -24.23 3.80
CA GLU A 352 -8.17 -24.20 2.37
C GLU A 352 -8.16 -22.74 1.89
N LEU A 353 -7.31 -22.49 0.90
CA LEU A 353 -7.13 -21.14 0.38
C LEU A 353 -8.20 -20.85 -0.66
N GLU A 354 -9.07 -19.87 -0.39
CA GLU A 354 -10.11 -19.42 -1.29
C GLU A 354 -9.83 -17.98 -1.78
N GLY A 355 -10.43 -17.60 -2.92
CA GLY A 355 -10.32 -16.25 -3.45
C GLY A 355 -9.04 -16.00 -4.27
N LYS A 356 -8.62 -14.74 -4.33
CA LYS A 356 -7.45 -14.26 -5.06
C LYS A 356 -6.29 -13.98 -4.12
N PHE A 357 -5.09 -14.17 -4.63
CA PHE A 357 -3.86 -13.96 -3.88
C PHE A 357 -2.85 -13.15 -4.69
N LEU A 358 -2.03 -12.39 -3.98
CA LEU A 358 -0.82 -11.79 -4.50
C LEU A 358 0.38 -12.58 -4.00
N ALA A 359 1.34 -12.83 -4.86
CA ALA A 359 2.63 -13.40 -4.52
C ALA A 359 3.73 -12.39 -4.80
N THR A 360 4.55 -12.11 -3.78
CA THR A 360 5.53 -11.03 -3.78
C THR A 360 6.96 -11.56 -3.64
N GLU A 361 7.93 -10.68 -3.52
CA GLU A 361 9.34 -10.98 -3.21
C GLU A 361 9.93 -12.09 -4.09
N ASN A 362 10.28 -13.24 -3.54
CA ASN A 362 10.91 -14.34 -4.26
C ASN A 362 10.08 -14.88 -5.42
N PHE A 363 8.76 -14.86 -5.31
CA PHE A 363 7.86 -15.23 -6.41
C PHE A 363 8.02 -14.27 -7.58
N TYR A 364 8.02 -12.96 -7.27
CA TYR A 364 8.21 -11.91 -8.28
C TYR A 364 9.59 -11.98 -8.92
N HIS A 365 10.67 -12.10 -8.13
CA HIS A 365 12.04 -12.14 -8.66
C HIS A 365 12.25 -13.36 -9.55
N THR A 366 11.73 -14.51 -9.16
CA THR A 366 11.81 -15.75 -9.97
C THR A 366 11.01 -15.63 -11.27
N SER A 367 9.77 -15.15 -11.21
CA SER A 367 8.93 -14.94 -12.40
C SER A 367 9.55 -13.93 -13.36
N LYS A 368 10.05 -12.82 -12.84
CA LYS A 368 10.72 -11.77 -13.61
C LYS A 368 11.99 -12.29 -14.31
N PHE A 369 12.80 -13.11 -13.63
CA PHE A 369 13.97 -13.73 -14.23
C PHE A 369 13.62 -14.55 -15.47
N PHE A 370 12.53 -15.30 -15.41
CA PHE A 370 12.03 -16.08 -16.54
C PHE A 370 11.29 -15.26 -17.59
N GLY A 371 11.11 -13.96 -17.38
CA GLY A 371 10.38 -13.08 -18.29
C GLY A 371 8.87 -13.28 -18.26
N LEU A 372 8.34 -13.84 -17.18
CA LEU A 372 6.91 -14.07 -17.02
C LEU A 372 6.18 -12.78 -16.61
N HIS A 373 4.95 -12.63 -17.10
CA HIS A 373 4.08 -11.52 -16.72
C HIS A 373 3.39 -11.78 -15.37
N SER A 374 2.92 -10.73 -14.71
CA SER A 374 2.20 -10.85 -13.43
C SER A 374 0.99 -11.78 -13.48
N LYS A 375 0.42 -11.98 -14.67
CA LYS A 375 -0.76 -12.82 -14.92
C LYS A 375 -0.43 -14.15 -15.61
N SER A 376 0.83 -14.55 -15.66
CA SER A 376 1.22 -15.86 -16.14
C SER A 376 0.70 -16.96 -15.22
N PHE A 377 0.44 -18.14 -15.77
CA PHE A 377 0.01 -19.30 -15.00
C PHE A 377 1.20 -19.96 -14.28
N LEU A 378 0.90 -20.77 -13.28
CA LEU A 378 1.93 -21.59 -12.64
C LEU A 378 2.56 -22.60 -13.60
N SER A 379 1.80 -23.09 -14.59
CA SER A 379 2.31 -23.92 -15.67
C SER A 379 3.38 -23.22 -16.51
N ASP A 380 3.27 -21.91 -16.75
CA ASP A 380 4.30 -21.15 -17.48
C ASP A 380 5.61 -21.13 -16.70
N LEU A 381 5.55 -20.95 -15.35
CA LEU A 381 6.72 -21.02 -14.48
C LEU A 381 7.33 -22.44 -14.47
N MET A 382 6.50 -23.47 -14.45
CA MET A 382 6.94 -24.85 -14.48
C MET A 382 7.72 -25.17 -15.77
N VAL A 383 7.17 -24.79 -16.94
CA VAL A 383 7.83 -24.99 -18.23
C VAL A 383 9.15 -24.20 -18.34
N ALA A 384 9.16 -22.94 -17.85
CA ALA A 384 10.36 -22.11 -17.86
C ALA A 384 11.46 -22.67 -16.93
N GLY A 385 11.08 -23.11 -15.75
CA GLY A 385 11.98 -23.75 -14.79
C GLY A 385 12.55 -25.07 -15.30
N GLU A 386 11.70 -25.91 -15.90
CA GLU A 386 12.14 -27.18 -16.50
C GLU A 386 13.20 -26.94 -17.59
N LYS A 387 12.92 -26.03 -18.51
CA LYS A 387 13.87 -25.65 -19.57
C LYS A 387 15.19 -25.11 -19.00
N PHE A 388 15.14 -24.34 -17.92
CA PHE A 388 16.34 -23.79 -17.28
C PHE A 388 17.14 -24.86 -16.55
N CYS A 389 16.50 -25.68 -15.73
CA CYS A 389 17.16 -26.77 -14.99
C CYS A 389 17.91 -27.73 -15.91
N HIS A 390 17.30 -28.15 -17.04
CA HIS A 390 17.92 -29.03 -18.02
C HIS A 390 19.00 -28.33 -18.87
N GLY A 391 19.18 -27.03 -18.72
CA GLY A 391 20.17 -26.25 -19.45
C GLY A 391 21.62 -26.63 -19.10
N ASP A 392 22.53 -26.41 -20.05
CA ASP A 392 23.97 -26.49 -19.82
C ASP A 392 24.49 -25.23 -19.12
N TRP A 393 25.24 -25.38 -18.04
CA TRP A 393 25.71 -24.26 -17.22
C TRP A 393 26.50 -23.22 -18.02
N SER A 394 27.36 -23.66 -18.92
CA SER A 394 28.18 -22.74 -19.73
C SER A 394 27.33 -21.83 -20.62
N LYS A 395 26.23 -22.40 -21.17
CA LYS A 395 25.26 -21.66 -22.00
C LYS A 395 24.41 -20.73 -21.16
N ILE A 396 23.97 -21.17 -19.96
CA ILE A 396 23.21 -20.37 -19.00
C ILE A 396 24.05 -19.15 -18.58
N LYS A 397 25.29 -19.36 -18.13
CA LYS A 397 26.20 -18.29 -17.71
C LYS A 397 26.46 -17.26 -18.82
N LYS A 398 26.63 -17.73 -20.06
CA LYS A 398 26.80 -16.84 -21.21
C LYS A 398 25.54 -16.03 -21.52
N LYS A 399 24.37 -16.66 -21.44
CA LYS A 399 23.09 -15.99 -21.72
C LYS A 399 22.71 -14.96 -20.66
N TYR A 400 23.00 -15.23 -19.40
CA TYR A 400 22.61 -14.42 -18.24
C TYR A 400 23.84 -13.79 -17.56
N SER A 401 24.77 -13.27 -18.34
CA SER A 401 26.04 -12.73 -17.88
C SER A 401 25.95 -11.51 -16.94
N SER A 402 24.79 -10.87 -16.86
CA SER A 402 24.51 -9.76 -15.93
C SER A 402 24.20 -10.22 -14.51
N PHE A 403 23.91 -11.50 -14.28
CA PHE A 403 23.64 -12.07 -12.97
C PHE A 403 24.90 -12.70 -12.39
N ASN A 404 25.04 -12.69 -11.06
CA ASN A 404 26.13 -13.41 -10.43
C ASN A 404 25.83 -14.94 -10.43
N GLU A 405 26.89 -15.74 -10.30
CA GLU A 405 26.75 -17.22 -10.36
C GLU A 405 25.85 -17.77 -9.24
N GLY A 406 25.96 -17.22 -8.02
CA GLY A 406 25.14 -17.66 -6.89
C GLY A 406 23.64 -17.42 -7.12
N GLU A 407 23.28 -16.27 -7.70
CA GLU A 407 21.89 -16.00 -8.08
C GLU A 407 21.39 -16.97 -9.16
N LEU A 408 22.23 -17.23 -10.19
CA LEU A 408 21.85 -18.13 -11.28
C LEU A 408 21.60 -19.56 -10.79
N LEU A 409 22.37 -20.04 -9.82
CA LEU A 409 22.20 -21.39 -9.26
C LEU A 409 20.86 -21.56 -8.54
N LEU A 410 20.29 -20.48 -7.98
CA LEU A 410 19.03 -20.53 -7.25
C LEU A 410 17.81 -20.72 -8.15
N PHE A 411 17.83 -20.30 -9.43
CA PHE A 411 16.60 -20.22 -10.23
C PHE A 411 16.01 -21.58 -10.61
N CYS A 412 16.81 -22.65 -10.76
CA CYS A 412 16.26 -23.99 -10.93
C CYS A 412 15.50 -24.42 -9.68
N PHE A 413 16.13 -24.32 -8.49
CA PHE A 413 15.48 -24.63 -7.23
C PHE A 413 14.27 -23.73 -6.96
N SER A 414 14.39 -22.40 -7.13
CA SER A 414 13.31 -21.45 -6.88
C SER A 414 12.04 -21.79 -7.66
N SER A 415 12.18 -22.08 -8.95
CA SER A 415 11.03 -22.44 -9.78
C SER A 415 10.39 -23.76 -9.35
N ALA A 416 11.20 -24.78 -9.08
CA ALA A 416 10.74 -26.08 -8.61
C ALA A 416 10.06 -25.98 -7.22
N TYR A 417 10.66 -25.20 -6.31
CA TYR A 417 10.17 -24.97 -4.96
C TYR A 417 8.83 -24.21 -4.96
N ILE A 418 8.70 -23.17 -5.78
CA ILE A 418 7.44 -22.41 -5.93
C ILE A 418 6.32 -23.33 -6.42
N ILE A 419 6.58 -24.19 -7.41
CA ILE A 419 5.57 -25.15 -7.90
C ILE A 419 5.23 -26.18 -6.82
N ALA A 420 6.22 -26.73 -6.13
CA ALA A 420 5.99 -27.68 -5.04
C ALA A 420 5.16 -27.05 -3.90
N LEU A 421 5.43 -25.79 -3.55
CA LEU A 421 4.68 -25.07 -2.53
C LEU A 421 3.25 -24.76 -2.99
N LEU A 422 3.10 -24.04 -4.09
CA LEU A 422 1.79 -23.50 -4.48
C LEU A 422 0.87 -24.60 -5.02
N HIS A 423 1.39 -25.46 -5.91
CA HIS A 423 0.57 -26.47 -6.55
C HIS A 423 0.48 -27.77 -5.73
N ASP A 424 1.65 -28.36 -5.37
CA ASP A 424 1.65 -29.68 -4.74
C ASP A 424 1.16 -29.62 -3.29
N THR A 425 1.53 -28.57 -2.56
CA THR A 425 1.23 -28.44 -1.13
C THR A 425 -0.05 -27.64 -0.88
N LEU A 426 -0.15 -26.43 -1.41
CA LEU A 426 -1.29 -25.53 -1.18
C LEU A 426 -2.47 -25.77 -2.14
N LYS A 427 -2.34 -26.71 -3.07
CA LYS A 427 -3.40 -27.12 -4.02
C LYS A 427 -3.88 -26.01 -4.96
N MET A 428 -3.02 -25.01 -5.24
CA MET A 428 -3.33 -24.00 -6.24
C MET A 428 -3.32 -24.62 -7.64
N PRO A 429 -4.35 -24.38 -8.46
CA PRO A 429 -4.41 -24.94 -9.81
C PRO A 429 -3.36 -24.32 -10.73
N LEU A 430 -2.77 -25.13 -11.62
CA LEU A 430 -1.71 -24.70 -12.55
C LEU A 430 -2.22 -23.69 -13.57
N GLU A 431 -3.46 -23.83 -14.05
CA GLU A 431 -4.04 -23.08 -15.17
C GLU A 431 -5.04 -21.99 -14.74
N HIS A 432 -5.29 -21.80 -13.44
CA HIS A 432 -6.24 -20.81 -12.96
C HIS A 432 -5.55 -19.55 -12.43
N LYS A 433 -6.10 -18.39 -12.76
CA LYS A 433 -5.62 -17.07 -12.33
C LYS A 433 -6.09 -16.72 -10.91
N ARG A 434 -5.65 -17.50 -9.93
CA ARG A 434 -5.89 -17.20 -8.51
C ARG A 434 -4.75 -16.42 -7.87
N ILE A 435 -3.59 -16.38 -8.53
CA ILE A 435 -2.37 -15.74 -8.03
C ILE A 435 -1.89 -14.73 -9.06
N ASP A 436 -1.74 -13.49 -8.64
CA ASP A 436 -1.04 -12.44 -9.39
C ASP A 436 0.35 -12.22 -8.75
N VAL A 437 1.41 -12.30 -9.56
CA VAL A 437 2.78 -12.15 -9.08
C VAL A 437 3.22 -10.70 -9.28
N VAL A 438 3.37 -9.96 -8.19
CA VAL A 438 3.62 -8.50 -8.23
C VAL A 438 4.50 -8.04 -7.08
N ASN A 439 5.26 -6.94 -7.28
CA ASN A 439 5.93 -6.17 -6.21
C ASN A 439 5.36 -4.75 -6.10
N GLN A 440 4.52 -4.35 -7.05
CA GLN A 440 3.88 -3.03 -7.07
C GLN A 440 2.47 -3.15 -7.64
N ILE A 441 1.54 -2.35 -7.12
CA ILE A 441 0.18 -2.21 -7.61
C ILE A 441 -0.06 -0.71 -7.83
N HIS A 442 -0.39 -0.32 -9.06
CA HIS A 442 -0.58 1.09 -9.44
C HIS A 442 0.60 2.01 -9.05
N GLY A 443 1.82 1.48 -9.07
CA GLY A 443 3.03 2.19 -8.64
C GLY A 443 3.26 2.22 -7.13
N VAL A 444 2.38 1.61 -6.34
CA VAL A 444 2.52 1.44 -4.89
C VAL A 444 3.30 0.16 -4.61
N PRO A 445 4.44 0.21 -3.91
CA PRO A 445 5.14 -1.00 -3.50
C PRO A 445 4.26 -1.86 -2.57
N VAL A 446 4.20 -3.16 -2.83
CA VAL A 446 3.62 -4.13 -1.90
C VAL A 446 4.75 -4.58 -0.97
N ASP A 447 4.98 -3.77 0.05
CA ASP A 447 6.08 -3.90 1.00
C ASP A 447 5.50 -3.86 2.42
N TRP A 448 5.85 -4.81 3.27
CA TRP A 448 5.34 -4.89 4.64
C TRP A 448 5.64 -3.61 5.45
N ALA A 449 6.79 -2.95 5.23
CA ALA A 449 7.14 -1.72 5.94
C ALA A 449 6.13 -0.59 5.65
N LEU A 450 5.59 -0.53 4.43
CA LEU A 450 4.50 0.38 4.09
C LEU A 450 3.23 0.04 4.87
N GLY A 451 2.87 -1.25 4.94
CA GLY A 451 1.72 -1.70 5.71
C GLY A 451 1.86 -1.41 7.20
N ALA A 452 3.05 -1.65 7.76
CA ALA A 452 3.38 -1.30 9.14
C ALA A 452 3.17 0.20 9.39
N PHE A 453 3.64 1.06 8.49
CA PHE A 453 3.42 2.50 8.57
C PHE A 453 1.93 2.85 8.59
N ILE A 454 1.13 2.27 7.69
CA ILE A 454 -0.31 2.51 7.60
C ILE A 454 -1.01 2.11 8.90
N VAL A 455 -0.71 0.92 9.44
CA VAL A 455 -1.27 0.41 10.69
C VAL A 455 -0.91 1.32 11.86
N GLN A 456 0.37 1.62 12.05
CA GLN A 456 0.85 2.45 13.16
C GLN A 456 0.29 3.87 13.12
N THR A 457 0.22 4.47 11.92
CA THR A 457 -0.35 5.81 11.75
C THR A 457 -1.85 5.83 12.03
N THR A 458 -2.57 4.75 11.70
CA THR A 458 -4.01 4.64 11.93
C THR A 458 -4.31 4.40 13.41
N LEU A 459 -3.56 3.51 14.09
CA LEU A 459 -3.74 3.20 15.52
C LEU A 459 -3.39 4.39 16.42
N ASN A 460 -2.26 5.05 16.20
CA ASN A 460 -1.87 6.23 16.99
C ASN A 460 -2.94 7.33 16.94
N ARG A 461 -3.63 7.49 15.82
CA ARG A 461 -4.72 8.47 15.70
C ARG A 461 -5.95 8.10 16.53
N THR A 462 -6.23 6.82 16.72
CA THR A 462 -7.34 6.35 17.56
C THR A 462 -7.05 6.59 19.03
N GLU A 463 -5.83 6.29 19.49
CA GLU A 463 -5.41 6.51 20.89
C GLU A 463 -5.36 7.99 21.25
N TYR A 464 -4.79 8.86 20.40
CA TYR A 464 -4.77 10.31 20.63
C TYR A 464 -6.17 10.93 20.62
N SER A 465 -7.12 10.38 19.85
CA SER A 465 -8.49 10.86 19.81
C SER A 465 -9.26 10.53 21.09
N ASP A 466 -8.99 9.39 21.73
CA ASP A 466 -9.64 9.01 22.99
C ASP A 466 -9.09 9.79 24.21
N SER A 467 -7.81 10.17 24.18
CA SER A 467 -7.21 11.01 25.24
C SER A 467 -7.46 12.51 25.07
N SER A 468 -7.85 12.97 23.89
CA SER A 468 -7.99 14.39 23.53
C SER A 468 -9.43 14.86 23.31
N VAL A 469 -10.43 14.08 23.72
CA VAL A 469 -11.85 14.53 23.65
C VAL A 469 -12.10 15.82 24.47
N SER A 470 -11.17 16.23 25.36
CA SER A 470 -11.26 17.50 26.10
C SER A 470 -10.62 18.71 25.41
N TYR A 471 -9.77 18.56 24.40
CA TYR A 471 -9.00 19.68 23.83
C TYR A 471 -9.21 19.97 22.35
N LEU A 472 -9.84 19.10 21.55
CA LEU A 472 -9.92 19.22 20.09
C LEU A 472 -11.27 19.72 19.53
N ASN A 473 -12.20 20.14 20.35
CA ASN A 473 -13.31 20.98 19.86
C ASN A 473 -12.85 22.41 19.49
N SER A 474 -11.54 22.71 19.57
CA SER A 474 -11.04 24.08 19.47
C SER A 474 -10.24 24.44 18.21
N TYR A 475 -9.82 23.51 17.34
CA TYR A 475 -8.84 23.92 16.31
C TYR A 475 -9.17 23.66 14.84
N ASP A 476 -10.12 22.80 14.50
CA ASP A 476 -10.44 22.54 13.09
C ASP A 476 -11.77 23.17 12.60
N SER A 477 -12.64 23.59 13.51
CA SER A 477 -13.83 24.41 13.16
C SER A 477 -13.60 25.91 13.38
N SER A 478 -12.53 26.32 14.06
CA SER A 478 -12.30 27.72 14.42
C SER A 478 -11.86 28.62 13.26
N GLY A 479 -11.37 28.06 12.17
CA GLY A 479 -11.03 28.83 10.96
C GLY A 479 -12.25 29.22 10.12
N LEU A 480 -13.30 28.42 10.10
CA LEU A 480 -14.49 28.68 9.31
C LEU A 480 -15.58 29.43 10.09
N ALA A 481 -15.67 29.23 11.40
CA ALA A 481 -16.66 29.90 12.25
C ALA A 481 -16.57 31.43 12.24
N PRO A 482 -15.39 32.08 12.41
CA PRO A 482 -15.28 33.52 12.30
C PRO A 482 -15.55 34.03 10.88
N ILE A 483 -15.21 33.28 9.86
CA ILE A 483 -15.48 33.60 8.45
C ILE A 483 -16.98 33.54 8.18
N PHE A 484 -17.67 32.52 8.68
CA PHE A 484 -19.12 32.42 8.58
C PHE A 484 -19.83 33.52 9.37
N LEU A 485 -19.33 33.88 10.54
CA LEU A 485 -19.85 34.98 11.35
C LEU A 485 -19.67 36.30 10.62
N ILE A 486 -18.48 36.61 10.09
CA ILE A 486 -18.19 37.87 9.37
C ILE A 486 -19.04 37.97 8.10
N THR A 487 -19.15 36.88 7.32
CA THR A 487 -20.01 36.89 6.11
C THR A 487 -21.48 37.05 6.46
N THR A 488 -21.95 36.43 7.51
CA THR A 488 -23.33 36.59 7.99
C THR A 488 -23.60 38.01 8.47
N VAL A 489 -22.67 38.62 9.22
CA VAL A 489 -22.77 40.02 9.66
C VAL A 489 -22.75 40.98 8.47
N VAL A 490 -21.87 40.76 7.48
CA VAL A 490 -21.81 41.60 6.28
C VAL A 490 -23.10 41.50 5.44
N VAL A 491 -23.64 40.29 5.27
CA VAL A 491 -24.90 40.09 4.55
C VAL A 491 -26.07 40.70 5.32
N PHE A 492 -26.11 40.53 6.65
CA PHE A 492 -27.18 41.08 7.50
C PHE A 492 -27.13 42.62 7.56
N THR A 493 -25.95 43.22 7.65
CA THR A 493 -25.77 44.67 7.62
C THR A 493 -26.14 45.24 6.26
N ALA A 494 -25.73 44.62 5.17
CA ALA A 494 -26.12 45.01 3.81
C ALA A 494 -27.66 44.95 3.61
N PHE A 495 -28.28 43.87 4.09
CA PHE A 495 -29.74 43.67 4.05
C PHE A 495 -30.47 44.71 4.92
N SER A 496 -29.96 44.98 6.11
CA SER A 496 -30.52 45.96 7.05
C SER A 496 -30.45 47.39 6.47
N ILE A 497 -29.31 47.78 5.87
CA ILE A 497 -29.16 49.08 5.19
C ILE A 497 -30.12 49.21 4.00
N LEU A 498 -30.32 48.13 3.23
CA LEU A 498 -31.28 48.11 2.12
C LEU A 498 -32.74 48.20 2.59
N ARG A 499 -33.04 47.62 3.76
CA ARG A 499 -34.39 47.65 4.35
C ARG A 499 -34.69 48.97 5.05
N TRP A 500 -33.74 49.57 5.75
CA TRP A 500 -33.92 50.82 6.49
C TRP A 500 -34.07 52.02 5.58
N ARG A 501 -33.59 51.97 4.34
CA ARG A 501 -33.70 53.04 3.35
C ARG A 501 -34.89 52.86 2.40
N ARG A 502 -35.95 52.17 2.77
CA ARG A 502 -37.18 52.19 1.98
C ARG A 502 -37.83 53.54 2.15
N PRO A 503 -37.99 54.36 1.06
CA PRO A 503 -38.66 55.66 1.14
C PRO A 503 -40.13 55.38 1.55
N GLN A 504 -40.55 56.02 2.61
CA GLN A 504 -41.97 56.03 2.97
C GLN A 504 -42.71 56.90 1.94
N LEU A 505 -43.63 56.28 1.24
CA LEU A 505 -44.55 56.98 0.32
C LEU A 505 -45.79 57.32 1.10
N LYS A 506 -46.12 58.59 1.19
CA LYS A 506 -47.38 59.09 1.78
C LYS A 506 -48.30 59.50 0.65
N THR A 507 -49.53 58.99 0.68
CA THR A 507 -50.59 59.34 -0.25
C THR A 507 -51.36 60.52 0.35
N ILE A 508 -51.35 61.63 -0.35
CA ILE A 508 -52.11 62.84 0.06
C ILE A 508 -53.18 63.03 -0.99
N TYR A 509 -54.41 63.32 -0.54
CA TYR A 509 -55.52 63.66 -1.41
C TYR A 509 -55.46 65.17 -1.68
N ASP A 510 -55.35 65.57 -2.95
CA ASP A 510 -55.38 66.96 -3.38
C ASP A 510 -56.84 67.36 -3.59
N MET A 511 -57.33 68.19 -2.68
CA MET A 511 -58.74 68.63 -2.66
C MET A 511 -59.08 69.59 -3.84
N GLU A 512 -58.08 70.27 -4.37
CA GLU A 512 -58.30 71.19 -5.52
C GLU A 512 -58.39 70.43 -6.85
N LYS A 513 -57.70 69.33 -6.96
CA LYS A 513 -57.63 68.55 -8.21
C LYS A 513 -58.40 67.25 -8.14
N GLY A 514 -59.05 66.93 -7.00
CA GLY A 514 -59.88 65.76 -6.82
C GLY A 514 -59.14 64.38 -7.03
N ARG A 515 -57.81 64.30 -6.76
CA ARG A 515 -56.99 63.12 -7.04
C ARG A 515 -55.93 62.87 -5.97
N TYR A 516 -55.57 61.62 -5.80
CA TYR A 516 -54.50 61.20 -4.88
C TYR A 516 -53.14 61.50 -5.49
N ILE A 517 -52.28 62.17 -4.75
CA ILE A 517 -50.88 62.39 -5.11
C ILE A 517 -50.01 61.63 -4.17
N ILE A 518 -49.07 60.82 -4.72
CA ILE A 518 -48.09 60.11 -3.96
C ILE A 518 -46.84 60.96 -3.82
N THR A 519 -46.57 61.41 -2.59
CA THR A 519 -45.36 62.22 -2.29
C THR A 519 -44.36 61.32 -1.50
N ARG A 520 -43.09 61.59 -1.77
CA ARG A 520 -41.98 61.03 -1.02
C ARG A 520 -41.77 61.81 0.26
N VAL A 521 -41.82 61.15 1.42
CA VAL A 521 -41.40 61.84 2.67
C VAL A 521 -39.86 61.69 2.71
N SER A 522 -39.17 62.86 2.69
CA SER A 522 -37.72 62.98 2.80
C SER A 522 -37.24 62.60 4.23
#